data_a7b821c995dcdea25c915ccd937540b7
#
_entry.id   a7b821c995dcdea25c915ccd937540b7
#
_cell.length_a   1.000
_cell.length_b   1.000
_cell.length_c   1.000
_cell.angle_alpha   90.00
_cell.angle_beta   90.00
_cell.angle_gamma   90.00
#
_symmetry.space_group_name_H-M   'P 1'
#
loop_
_entity.id
_entity.type
_entity.pdbx_description
1 polymer ?
#
loop_
_entity_poly.entity_id
_entity_poly.type
_entity_poly.pdbx_seq_one_letter_code
_entity_poly.pdbx_strand_id
1 'polypeptide(L)'
;MKATGIVRRVDDLGRVVIPKEIRRTMNIREGEALEIFIEDKKVIFQKYIPSEENLSEASAEWVKSHAKEIVFVNSTNGVTTCGFSSGRIASVKYNPSDKFDLNVAICYCAKKADYYVEHLE
;
A
#
# COMPACT_ATOMS: atom_id res chain seq x y z
N MET A 1 20.37 13.90 -4.98
CA MET A 1 20.81 12.49 -4.83
C MET A 1 22.10 12.45 -4.06
N LYS A 2 22.22 11.51 -3.13
CA LYS A 2 23.38 11.41 -2.24
C LYS A 2 24.19 10.15 -2.55
N ALA A 3 25.49 10.29 -2.78
CA ALA A 3 26.36 9.15 -3.00
C ALA A 3 26.64 8.44 -1.67
N THR A 4 26.53 7.12 -1.67
CA THR A 4 26.80 6.28 -0.49
C THR A 4 28.25 5.81 -0.44
N GLY A 5 28.99 5.89 -1.57
CA GLY A 5 30.32 5.30 -1.70
C GLY A 5 30.33 3.80 -1.83
N ILE A 6 29.18 3.16 -1.82
CA ILE A 6 29.03 1.70 -1.93
C ILE A 6 28.97 1.31 -3.40
N VAL A 7 29.84 0.38 -3.81
CA VAL A 7 29.90 -0.15 -5.17
C VAL A 7 29.63 -1.64 -5.12
N ARG A 8 28.74 -2.13 -5.98
CA ARG A 8 28.42 -3.56 -6.10
C ARG A 8 28.49 -3.97 -7.57
N ARG A 9 28.85 -5.21 -7.80
CA ARG A 9 28.92 -5.79 -9.16
C ARG A 9 27.64 -6.53 -9.48
N VAL A 10 27.25 -6.45 -10.75
CA VAL A 10 26.14 -7.26 -11.27
C VAL A 10 26.67 -8.69 -11.45
N ASP A 11 25.94 -9.69 -10.95
CA ASP A 11 26.33 -11.09 -11.09
C ASP A 11 25.97 -11.65 -12.47
N ASP A 12 26.27 -12.93 -12.70
CA ASP A 12 26.00 -13.60 -13.98
C ASP A 12 24.50 -13.76 -14.29
N LEU A 13 23.63 -13.63 -13.28
CA LEU A 13 22.19 -13.69 -13.46
C LEU A 13 21.54 -12.28 -13.49
N GLY A 14 22.35 -11.23 -13.55
CA GLY A 14 21.85 -9.86 -13.62
C GLY A 14 21.38 -9.30 -12.28
N ARG A 15 21.80 -9.88 -11.16
CA ARG A 15 21.38 -9.45 -9.82
C ARG A 15 22.41 -8.52 -9.19
N VAL A 16 21.89 -7.56 -8.42
CA VAL A 16 22.70 -6.68 -7.57
C VAL A 16 22.12 -6.73 -6.16
N VAL A 17 22.97 -6.95 -5.17
CA VAL A 17 22.55 -7.00 -3.76
C VAL A 17 22.46 -5.58 -3.20
N ILE A 18 21.34 -5.25 -2.60
CA ILE A 18 21.19 -4.01 -1.84
C ILE A 18 21.86 -4.20 -0.48
N PRO A 19 22.88 -3.37 -0.14
CA PRO A 19 23.60 -3.53 1.13
C PRO A 19 22.70 -3.45 2.35
N LYS A 20 23.06 -4.17 3.39
CA LYS A 20 22.29 -4.25 4.63
C LYS A 20 22.08 -2.89 5.27
N GLU A 21 23.09 -2.01 5.23
CA GLU A 21 22.97 -0.66 5.79
C GLU A 21 21.88 0.16 5.09
N ILE A 22 21.79 0.05 3.76
CA ILE A 22 20.77 0.74 2.98
C ILE A 22 19.39 0.16 3.29
N ARG A 23 19.29 -1.17 3.38
CA ARG A 23 18.01 -1.81 3.73
C ARG A 23 17.51 -1.39 5.10
N ARG A 24 18.39 -1.24 6.06
CA ARG A 24 18.04 -0.75 7.40
C ARG A 24 17.59 0.71 7.37
N THR A 25 18.37 1.57 6.74
CA THR A 25 18.10 3.01 6.68
C THR A 25 16.76 3.29 6.00
N MET A 26 16.47 2.57 4.92
CA MET A 26 15.23 2.74 4.15
C MET A 26 14.11 1.80 4.56
N ASN A 27 14.35 0.96 5.57
CA ASN A 27 13.38 -0.01 6.07
C ASN A 27 12.85 -0.94 4.95
N ILE A 28 13.77 -1.44 4.14
CA ILE A 28 13.45 -2.39 3.07
C ILE A 28 13.50 -3.80 3.63
N ARG A 29 12.36 -4.49 3.62
CA ARG A 29 12.22 -5.84 4.16
C ARG A 29 12.19 -6.89 3.05
N GLU A 30 12.47 -8.13 3.42
CA GLU A 30 12.36 -9.25 2.50
C GLU A 30 10.95 -9.35 1.92
N GLY A 31 10.87 -9.54 0.61
CA GLY A 31 9.60 -9.66 -0.11
C GLY A 31 8.95 -8.33 -0.46
N GLU A 32 9.53 -7.21 -0.02
CA GLU A 32 8.96 -5.89 -0.30
C GLU A 32 9.11 -5.55 -1.78
N ALA A 33 8.06 -4.96 -2.37
CA ALA A 33 8.07 -4.57 -3.77
C ALA A 33 8.81 -3.25 -3.96
N LEU A 34 9.69 -3.22 -4.96
CA LEU A 34 10.41 -2.01 -5.36
C LEU A 34 10.12 -1.74 -6.83
N GLU A 35 9.86 -0.49 -7.15
CA GLU A 35 9.71 -0.04 -8.52
C GLU A 35 11.06 0.43 -9.05
N ILE A 36 11.36 0.06 -10.29
CA ILE A 36 12.65 0.36 -10.91
C ILE A 36 12.47 1.49 -11.91
N PHE A 37 13.21 2.56 -11.71
CA PHE A 37 13.22 3.71 -12.62
C PHE A 37 14.56 3.79 -13.33
N ILE A 38 14.54 4.28 -14.55
CA ILE A 38 15.73 4.54 -15.33
C ILE A 38 15.78 6.04 -15.63
N GLU A 39 16.87 6.68 -15.27
CA GLU A 39 17.13 8.08 -15.54
C GLU A 39 18.57 8.23 -15.99
N ASP A 40 18.78 8.60 -17.26
CA ASP A 40 20.09 8.75 -17.88
C ASP A 40 20.91 7.45 -17.71
N LYS A 41 22.01 7.48 -16.96
CA LYS A 41 22.85 6.30 -16.68
C LYS A 41 22.60 5.70 -15.31
N LYS A 42 21.43 6.03 -14.72
CA LYS A 42 21.09 5.63 -13.36
C LYS A 42 19.97 4.61 -13.36
N VAL A 43 20.07 3.64 -12.47
CA VAL A 43 18.97 2.74 -12.13
C VAL A 43 18.55 3.08 -10.70
N ILE A 44 17.30 3.45 -10.52
CA ILE A 44 16.78 3.90 -9.23
C ILE A 44 15.75 2.90 -8.75
N PHE A 45 15.92 2.40 -7.52
CA PHE A 45 14.93 1.56 -6.85
C PHE A 45 14.20 2.40 -5.83
N GLN A 46 12.90 2.37 -5.89
CA GLN A 46 12.04 3.11 -4.96
C GLN A 46 10.98 2.17 -4.41
N LYS A 47 10.62 2.34 -3.14
CA LYS A 47 9.53 1.56 -2.56
C LYS A 47 8.29 1.75 -3.42
N TYR A 48 7.65 0.64 -3.79
CA TYR A 48 6.45 0.69 -4.61
C TYR A 48 5.28 1.21 -3.79
N ILE A 49 4.76 2.34 -4.21
CA ILE A 49 3.54 2.91 -3.65
C ILE A 49 2.52 2.87 -4.77
N PRO A 50 1.43 2.08 -4.63
CA PRO A 50 0.37 2.06 -5.65
C PRO A 50 -0.10 3.48 -5.91
N SER A 51 -0.31 3.82 -7.18
CA SER A 51 -0.87 5.13 -7.51
C SER A 51 -2.25 5.26 -6.87
N GLU A 52 -2.67 6.47 -6.52
CA GLU A 52 -4.00 6.74 -5.96
C GLU A 52 -5.11 6.17 -6.85
N GLU A 53 -4.94 6.25 -8.15
CA GLU A 53 -5.87 5.71 -9.13
C GLU A 53 -5.95 4.18 -9.06
N ASN A 54 -4.79 3.49 -9.00
CA ASN A 54 -4.74 2.04 -8.87
C ASN A 54 -5.31 1.57 -7.53
N LEU A 55 -5.08 2.34 -6.47
CA LEU A 55 -5.60 2.05 -5.14
C LEU A 55 -7.12 2.14 -5.13
N SER A 56 -7.69 3.17 -5.74
CA SER A 56 -9.14 3.34 -5.90
C SER A 56 -9.77 2.20 -6.66
N GLU A 57 -9.20 1.83 -7.79
CA GLU A 57 -9.70 0.76 -8.64
C GLU A 57 -9.66 -0.60 -7.94
N ALA A 58 -8.53 -0.95 -7.33
CA ALA A 58 -8.38 -2.19 -6.58
C ALA A 58 -9.34 -2.25 -5.39
N SER A 59 -9.55 -1.14 -4.70
CA SER A 59 -10.49 -1.06 -3.59
C SER A 59 -11.94 -1.23 -4.04
N ALA A 60 -12.32 -0.64 -5.16
CA ALA A 60 -13.65 -0.80 -5.72
C ALA A 60 -13.92 -2.26 -6.08
N GLU A 61 -12.96 -2.97 -6.64
CA GLU A 61 -13.06 -4.39 -6.94
C GLU A 61 -13.20 -5.24 -5.68
N TRP A 62 -12.41 -4.94 -4.67
CA TRP A 62 -12.49 -5.66 -3.38
C TRP A 62 -13.87 -5.50 -2.75
N VAL A 63 -14.39 -4.28 -2.69
CA VAL A 63 -15.71 -3.98 -2.14
C VAL A 63 -16.79 -4.72 -2.91
N LYS A 64 -16.71 -4.73 -4.24
CA LYS A 64 -17.67 -5.43 -5.08
C LYS A 64 -17.67 -6.94 -4.82
N SER A 65 -16.50 -7.55 -4.70
CA SER A 65 -16.38 -8.99 -4.45
C SER A 65 -16.77 -9.39 -3.03
N HIS A 66 -16.74 -8.46 -2.07
CA HIS A 66 -17.04 -8.70 -0.66
C HIS A 66 -18.33 -8.00 -0.19
N ALA A 67 -19.17 -7.57 -1.14
CA ALA A 67 -20.38 -6.80 -0.81
C ALA A 67 -21.33 -7.55 0.16
N LYS A 68 -21.37 -8.86 0.08
CA LYS A 68 -22.21 -9.68 0.97
C LYS A 68 -21.73 -9.68 2.43
N GLU A 69 -20.48 -9.36 2.65
CA GLU A 69 -19.87 -9.34 3.97
C GLU A 69 -19.96 -7.96 4.62
N ILE A 70 -20.25 -6.92 3.84
CA ILE A 70 -20.39 -5.56 4.33
C ILE A 70 -21.85 -5.31 4.71
N VAL A 71 -22.09 -5.15 6.02
CA VAL A 71 -23.45 -4.98 6.56
C VAL A 71 -23.89 -3.52 6.49
N PHE A 72 -23.00 -2.61 6.89
CA PHE A 72 -23.29 -1.18 6.79
C PHE A 72 -22.00 -0.38 6.62
N VAL A 73 -22.15 0.80 6.04
CA VAL A 73 -21.08 1.78 5.89
C VAL A 73 -21.66 3.15 6.28
N ASN A 74 -21.00 3.84 7.17
CA ASN A 74 -21.34 5.19 7.55
C ASN A 74 -20.11 6.08 7.43
N SER A 75 -20.21 7.15 6.64
CA SER A 75 -19.12 8.09 6.45
C SER A 75 -19.59 9.50 6.72
N THR A 76 -19.16 10.07 7.83
CA THR A 76 -19.50 11.44 8.23
C THR A 76 -18.33 12.08 8.98
N ASN A 77 -18.14 13.38 8.77
CA ASN A 77 -17.19 14.21 9.53
C ASN A 77 -15.76 13.64 9.62
N GLY A 78 -15.25 13.10 8.51
CA GLY A 78 -13.89 12.59 8.47
C GLY A 78 -13.71 11.22 9.12
N VAL A 79 -14.80 10.48 9.35
CA VAL A 79 -14.77 9.13 9.90
C VAL A 79 -15.63 8.21 9.04
N THR A 80 -15.07 7.08 8.62
CA THR A 80 -15.83 6.01 7.97
C THR A 80 -15.86 4.82 8.92
N THR A 81 -17.07 4.35 9.21
CA THR A 81 -17.33 3.18 10.07
C THR A 81 -18.01 2.11 9.25
N CYS A 82 -17.49 0.89 9.29
CA CYS A 82 -18.07 -0.25 8.60
C CYS A 82 -18.35 -1.39 9.57
N GLY A 83 -19.49 -2.04 9.40
CA GLY A 83 -19.82 -3.27 10.09
C GLY A 83 -19.81 -4.43 9.09
N PHE A 84 -19.32 -5.58 9.54
CA PHE A 84 -19.18 -6.77 8.70
C PHE A 84 -20.02 -7.93 9.23
N SER A 85 -20.34 -8.88 8.35
CA SER A 85 -21.12 -10.05 8.69
C SER A 85 -20.49 -10.94 9.76
N SER A 86 -19.18 -10.80 9.97
CA SER A 86 -18.46 -11.44 11.07
C SER A 86 -18.82 -10.86 12.45
N GLY A 87 -19.56 -9.78 12.50
CA GLY A 87 -19.88 -9.05 13.73
C GLY A 87 -18.87 -7.99 14.12
N ARG A 88 -17.78 -7.87 13.38
CA ARG A 88 -16.74 -6.86 13.65
C ARG A 88 -17.13 -5.51 13.08
N ILE A 89 -16.76 -4.46 13.78
CA ILE A 89 -16.98 -3.07 13.38
C ILE A 89 -15.63 -2.35 13.47
N ALA A 90 -15.29 -1.60 12.44
CA ALA A 90 -14.05 -0.84 12.40
C ALA A 90 -14.30 0.56 11.87
N SER A 91 -13.45 1.49 12.29
CA SER A 91 -13.52 2.88 11.84
C SER A 91 -12.15 3.36 11.41
N VAL A 92 -12.11 4.20 10.38
CA VAL A 92 -10.91 4.89 9.94
C VAL A 92 -11.17 6.39 9.88
N LYS A 93 -10.16 7.16 10.23
CA LYS A 93 -10.23 8.63 10.18
C LYS A 93 -9.55 9.13 8.93
N TYR A 94 -10.09 10.18 8.36
CA TYR A 94 -9.48 10.89 7.22
C TYR A 94 -9.69 12.38 7.40
N ASN A 95 -8.84 13.18 6.74
CA ASN A 95 -9.01 14.63 6.76
C ASN A 95 -10.12 15.00 5.77
N PRO A 96 -11.22 15.64 6.22
CA PRO A 96 -12.33 15.99 5.33
C PRO A 96 -11.96 16.92 4.17
N SER A 97 -10.85 17.65 4.28
CA SER A 97 -10.36 18.51 3.20
C SER A 97 -9.53 17.77 2.16
N ASP A 98 -9.13 16.54 2.43
CA ASP A 98 -8.37 15.72 1.50
C ASP A 98 -9.29 15.02 0.50
N LYS A 99 -8.70 14.64 -0.64
CA LYS A 99 -9.40 13.84 -1.64
C LYS A 99 -9.73 12.48 -1.03
N PHE A 100 -11.03 12.15 -1.02
CA PHE A 100 -11.54 10.98 -0.32
C PHE A 100 -12.16 9.97 -1.29
N ASP A 101 -11.79 8.71 -1.11
CA ASP A 101 -12.40 7.59 -1.82
C ASP A 101 -13.04 6.64 -0.82
N LEU A 102 -14.35 6.47 -0.92
CA LEU A 102 -15.12 5.63 0.00
C LEU A 102 -14.69 4.16 -0.06
N ASN A 103 -14.41 3.64 -1.23
CA ASN A 103 -14.00 2.24 -1.38
C ASN A 103 -12.66 1.97 -0.69
N VAL A 104 -11.74 2.91 -0.78
CA VAL A 104 -10.44 2.83 -0.08
C VAL A 104 -10.67 2.83 1.44
N ALA A 105 -11.54 3.68 1.93
CA ALA A 105 -11.87 3.74 3.36
C ALA A 105 -12.50 2.44 3.86
N ILE A 106 -13.40 1.84 3.08
CA ILE A 106 -14.00 0.54 3.41
C ILE A 106 -12.93 -0.54 3.49
N CYS A 107 -11.98 -0.56 2.57
CA CYS A 107 -10.87 -1.52 2.58
C CYS A 107 -9.98 -1.35 3.81
N TYR A 108 -9.70 -0.13 4.26
CA TYR A 108 -8.97 0.12 5.50
C TYR A 108 -9.75 -0.36 6.72
N CYS A 109 -11.07 -0.15 6.74
CA CYS A 109 -11.93 -0.70 7.80
C CYS A 109 -11.87 -2.23 7.82
N ALA A 110 -11.96 -2.85 6.64
CA ALA A 110 -11.86 -4.31 6.52
C ALA A 110 -10.55 -4.84 7.05
N LYS A 111 -9.45 -4.19 6.73
CA LYS A 111 -8.13 -4.57 7.24
C LYS A 111 -8.06 -4.50 8.77
N LYS A 112 -8.65 -3.49 9.38
CA LYS A 112 -8.77 -3.37 10.84
C LYS A 112 -9.66 -4.46 11.43
N ALA A 113 -10.61 -4.96 10.67
CA ALA A 113 -11.50 -6.05 11.06
C ALA A 113 -10.92 -7.44 10.73
N ASP A 114 -9.62 -7.52 10.49
CA ASP A 114 -8.86 -8.74 10.19
C ASP A 114 -9.16 -9.39 8.82
N TYR A 115 -9.74 -8.65 7.89
CA TYR A 115 -9.83 -9.11 6.51
C TYR A 115 -8.49 -8.91 5.80
N TYR A 116 -8.17 -9.84 4.92
CA TYR A 116 -7.00 -9.69 4.06
C TYR A 116 -7.35 -8.80 2.86
N VAL A 117 -6.61 -7.72 2.71
CA VAL A 117 -6.78 -6.77 1.61
C VAL A 117 -5.42 -6.58 0.95
N GLU A 118 -5.19 -7.34 -0.12
CA GLU A 118 -3.87 -7.47 -0.77
C GLU A 118 -3.22 -6.14 -1.13
N HIS A 119 -3.98 -5.24 -1.71
CA HIS A 119 -3.44 -3.95 -2.19
C HIS A 119 -3.18 -2.90 -1.10
N LEU A 120 -3.46 -3.22 0.16
CA LEU A 120 -3.24 -2.33 1.31
C LEU A 120 -2.09 -2.79 2.21
N GLU A 121 -1.24 -3.66 1.76
CA GLU A 121 -0.08 -4.10 2.55
C GLU A 121 1.01 -3.04 2.68
#